data_fe335084df52acaa437ba10ac4091578
#
_entry.id   fe335084df52acaa437ba10ac4091578
#
_cell.length_a   1.000
_cell.length_b   1.000
_cell.length_c   1.000
_cell.angle_alpha   90.00
_cell.angle_beta   90.00
_cell.angle_gamma   90.00
#
_symmetry.space_group_name_H-M   'P 1'
#
loop_
_entity.id
_entity.type
_entity.pdbx_description
1 polymer ?
#
loop_
_entity_poly.entity_id
_entity_poly.type
_entity_poly.pdbx_seq_one_letter_code
_entity_poly.pdbx_strand_id
1 'polypeptide(L)'
;MIQFLVAAPCSGSGKTTLTCALLAALKRRGQDPCSFKSGPDYIDPMFHRAVLGVESHNLDLFFSAPETVRALYAQAAAGHGAAVCEGAMGFYDGLGGVSDTASAWHLADTLGLPVLLVVQPRGASL
;
A
#
# COMPACT_ATOMS: atom_id res chain seq x y z
N MET A 1 -6.62 -15.33 3.25
CA MET A 1 -6.25 -14.27 2.31
C MET A 1 -4.83 -13.78 2.59
N ILE A 2 -4.04 -13.59 1.55
CA ILE A 2 -2.72 -12.96 1.65
C ILE A 2 -2.94 -11.44 1.71
N GLN A 3 -2.43 -10.79 2.75
CA GLN A 3 -2.58 -9.33 2.87
C GLN A 3 -1.40 -8.72 3.60
N PHE A 4 -0.90 -7.61 3.06
CA PHE A 4 0.23 -6.89 3.65
C PHE A 4 0.33 -5.48 3.07
N LEU A 5 1.14 -4.64 3.73
CA LEU A 5 1.43 -3.28 3.28
C LEU A 5 2.92 -3.17 2.95
N VAL A 6 3.23 -2.63 1.78
CA VAL A 6 4.59 -2.34 1.35
C VAL A 6 4.94 -0.91 1.78
N ALA A 7 6.00 -0.77 2.54
CA ALA A 7 6.44 0.52 3.06
C ALA A 7 7.96 0.65 2.94
N ALA A 8 8.47 1.86 3.14
CA ALA A 8 9.89 2.14 3.17
C ALA A 8 10.20 3.24 4.18
N PRO A 9 11.43 3.35 4.69
CA PRO A 9 11.79 4.43 5.61
C PRO A 9 11.71 5.81 4.98
N CYS A 10 11.86 5.90 3.66
CA CYS A 10 11.82 7.16 2.92
C CYS A 10 11.35 6.93 1.48
N SER A 11 11.03 8.01 0.78
CA SER A 11 10.67 7.97 -0.64
C SER A 11 11.85 7.51 -1.50
N GLY A 12 11.54 6.96 -2.69
CA GLY A 12 12.56 6.59 -3.65
C GLY A 12 13.28 5.29 -3.35
N SER A 13 12.75 4.44 -2.47
CA SER A 13 13.36 3.17 -2.08
C SER A 13 12.92 1.98 -2.94
N GLY A 14 12.12 2.20 -3.99
CA GLY A 14 11.67 1.15 -4.90
C GLY A 14 10.36 0.49 -4.51
N LYS A 15 9.56 1.10 -3.63
CA LYS A 15 8.25 0.56 -3.21
C LYS A 15 7.34 0.28 -4.39
N THR A 16 7.19 1.24 -5.30
CA THR A 16 6.28 1.13 -6.43
C THR A 16 6.67 -0.01 -7.36
N THR A 17 7.97 -0.12 -7.68
CA THR A 17 8.48 -1.20 -8.52
C THR A 17 8.24 -2.56 -7.88
N LEU A 18 8.53 -2.69 -6.59
CA LEU A 18 8.32 -3.94 -5.87
C LEU A 18 6.84 -4.29 -5.78
N THR A 19 5.98 -3.31 -5.50
CA THR A 19 4.53 -3.52 -5.45
C THR A 19 4.00 -4.05 -6.77
N CYS A 20 4.40 -3.44 -7.89
CA CYS A 20 4.00 -3.91 -9.21
C CYS A 20 4.48 -5.34 -9.48
N ALA A 21 5.72 -5.66 -9.11
CA ALA A 21 6.27 -7.01 -9.28
C ALA A 21 5.51 -8.03 -8.44
N LEU A 22 5.17 -7.71 -7.20
CA LEU A 22 4.41 -8.58 -6.31
C LEU A 22 2.98 -8.81 -6.83
N LEU A 23 2.31 -7.77 -7.30
CA LEU A 23 0.98 -7.88 -7.88
C LEU A 23 1.00 -8.77 -9.13
N ALA A 24 1.98 -8.58 -10.00
CA ALA A 24 2.13 -9.42 -11.19
C ALA A 24 2.40 -10.88 -10.81
N ALA A 25 3.25 -11.13 -9.83
CA ALA A 25 3.56 -12.48 -9.38
C ALA A 25 2.35 -13.17 -8.75
N LEU A 26 1.60 -12.46 -7.91
CA LEU A 26 0.38 -12.98 -7.29
C LEU A 26 -0.66 -13.33 -8.36
N LYS A 27 -0.83 -12.45 -9.35
CA LYS A 27 -1.75 -12.70 -10.46
C LYS A 27 -1.36 -13.94 -11.26
N ARG A 28 -0.07 -14.10 -11.58
CA ARG A 28 0.43 -15.28 -12.30
C ARG A 28 0.22 -16.58 -11.52
N ARG A 29 0.19 -16.50 -10.20
CA ARG A 29 -0.08 -17.66 -9.33
C ARG A 29 -1.57 -17.91 -9.10
N GLY A 30 -2.44 -17.16 -9.75
CA GLY A 30 -3.89 -17.35 -9.63
C GLY A 30 -4.48 -16.85 -8.32
N GLN A 31 -3.79 -15.96 -7.61
CA GLN A 31 -4.25 -15.45 -6.31
C GLN A 31 -5.28 -14.31 -6.41
N ASP A 32 -5.57 -13.83 -7.62
CA ASP A 32 -6.53 -12.75 -7.84
C ASP A 32 -6.30 -11.57 -6.88
N PRO A 33 -5.18 -10.85 -7.01
CA PRO A 33 -4.88 -9.75 -6.11
C PRO A 33 -5.70 -8.51 -6.40
N CYS A 34 -5.98 -7.72 -5.36
CA CYS A 34 -6.37 -6.32 -5.46
C CYS A 34 -5.29 -5.44 -4.82
N SER A 35 -5.26 -4.17 -5.17
CA SER A 35 -4.26 -3.27 -4.63
C SER A 35 -4.88 -2.01 -4.04
N PHE A 36 -4.18 -1.43 -3.09
CA PHE A 36 -4.57 -0.19 -2.43
C PHE A 36 -3.37 0.73 -2.31
N LYS A 37 -3.58 2.01 -2.55
CA LYS A 37 -2.56 3.03 -2.37
C LYS A 37 -2.96 3.95 -1.23
N SER A 38 -2.03 4.19 -0.31
CA SER A 38 -2.22 5.16 0.76
C SER A 38 -2.26 6.57 0.17
N GLY A 39 -3.27 7.34 0.56
CA GLY A 39 -3.43 8.72 0.13
C GLY A 39 -4.11 8.90 -1.22
N PRO A 40 -4.26 10.16 -1.67
CA PRO A 40 -4.96 10.50 -2.92
C PRO A 40 -4.04 10.38 -4.13
N ASP A 41 -3.55 9.20 -4.42
CA ASP A 41 -2.71 8.92 -5.59
C ASP A 41 -3.56 8.25 -6.67
N TYR A 42 -3.67 8.89 -7.82
CA TYR A 42 -4.45 8.38 -8.96
C TYR A 42 -3.58 7.72 -10.03
N ILE A 43 -2.28 7.94 -10.03
CA ILE A 43 -1.37 7.44 -11.07
C ILE A 43 -1.11 5.95 -10.88
N ASP A 44 -0.69 5.52 -9.70
CA ASP A 44 -0.39 4.12 -9.43
C ASP A 44 -1.64 3.23 -9.56
N PRO A 45 -2.80 3.59 -8.99
CA PRO A 45 -4.01 2.80 -9.21
C PRO A 45 -4.42 2.69 -10.69
N MET A 46 -4.27 3.76 -11.47
CA MET A 46 -4.55 3.71 -12.90
C MET A 46 -3.61 2.74 -13.63
N PHE A 47 -2.32 2.77 -13.27
CA PHE A 47 -1.33 1.85 -13.84
C PHE A 47 -1.67 0.39 -13.49
N HIS A 48 -2.02 0.12 -12.23
CA HIS A 48 -2.39 -1.22 -11.80
C HIS A 48 -3.59 -1.74 -12.59
N ARG A 49 -4.62 -0.92 -12.78
CA ARG A 49 -5.81 -1.32 -13.54
C ARG A 49 -5.53 -1.48 -15.03
N ALA A 50 -4.88 -0.50 -15.64
CA ALA A 50 -4.71 -0.46 -17.09
C ALA A 50 -3.62 -1.42 -17.59
N VAL A 51 -2.52 -1.55 -16.86
CA VAL A 51 -1.35 -2.31 -17.30
C VAL A 51 -1.31 -3.70 -16.68
N LEU A 52 -1.55 -3.81 -15.37
CA LEU A 52 -1.49 -5.09 -14.67
C LEU A 52 -2.83 -5.83 -14.66
N GLY A 53 -3.93 -5.16 -14.99
CA GLY A 53 -5.26 -5.74 -14.89
C GLY A 53 -5.64 -6.08 -13.45
N VAL A 54 -5.18 -5.29 -12.49
CA VAL A 54 -5.43 -5.47 -11.06
C VAL A 54 -6.37 -4.39 -10.59
N GLU A 55 -7.45 -4.78 -9.91
CA GLU A 55 -8.36 -3.82 -9.28
C GLU A 55 -7.62 -3.04 -8.21
N SER A 56 -7.70 -1.71 -8.25
CA SER A 56 -6.91 -0.84 -7.39
C SER A 56 -7.73 0.33 -6.88
N HIS A 57 -7.53 0.68 -5.60
CA HIS A 57 -8.26 1.73 -4.91
C HIS A 57 -7.31 2.56 -4.04
N ASN A 58 -7.73 3.78 -3.70
CA ASN A 58 -7.05 4.61 -2.71
C ASN A 58 -7.68 4.40 -1.33
N LEU A 59 -6.83 4.45 -0.31
CA LEU A 59 -7.25 4.48 1.09
C LEU A 59 -6.59 5.69 1.74
N ASP A 60 -7.39 6.67 2.16
CA ASP A 60 -6.88 7.97 2.57
C ASP A 60 -7.37 8.33 3.98
N LEU A 61 -6.47 8.22 4.95
CA LEU A 61 -6.74 8.59 6.34
C LEU A 61 -6.65 10.11 6.59
N PHE A 62 -6.24 10.88 5.58
CA PHE A 62 -6.28 12.34 5.66
C PHE A 62 -7.71 12.88 5.58
N PHE A 63 -8.51 12.34 4.66
CA PHE A 63 -9.87 12.79 4.41
C PHE A 63 -10.94 11.87 5.00
N SER A 64 -10.59 10.65 5.37
CA SER A 64 -11.56 9.65 5.84
C SER A 64 -11.21 9.16 7.24
N ALA A 65 -12.25 8.92 8.03
CA ALA A 65 -12.08 8.33 9.36
C ALA A 65 -11.58 6.88 9.26
N PRO A 66 -10.86 6.38 10.28
CA PRO A 66 -10.40 4.99 10.29
C PRO A 66 -11.50 3.96 10.06
N GLU A 67 -12.69 4.16 10.60
CA GLU A 67 -13.83 3.25 10.39
C GLU A 67 -14.24 3.18 8.93
N THR A 68 -14.24 4.32 8.23
CA THR A 68 -14.56 4.40 6.81
C THR A 68 -13.49 3.68 5.98
N VAL A 69 -12.22 3.89 6.30
CA VAL A 69 -11.11 3.23 5.60
C VAL A 69 -11.18 1.71 5.79
N ARG A 70 -11.46 1.24 7.00
CA ARG A 70 -11.64 -0.19 7.26
C ARG A 70 -12.78 -0.78 6.45
N ALA A 71 -13.92 -0.06 6.37
CA ALA A 71 -15.08 -0.51 5.61
C ALA A 71 -14.79 -0.57 4.10
N LEU A 72 -14.14 0.46 3.56
CA LEU A 72 -13.75 0.49 2.14
C LEU A 72 -12.77 -0.64 1.79
N TYR A 73 -11.78 -0.86 2.65
CA TYR A 73 -10.83 -1.96 2.48
C TYR A 73 -11.54 -3.31 2.47
N ALA A 74 -12.37 -3.57 3.46
CA ALA A 74 -13.08 -4.84 3.58
C ALA A 74 -13.98 -5.08 2.37
N GLN A 75 -14.68 -4.05 1.91
CA GLN A 75 -15.58 -4.16 0.76
C GLN A 75 -14.81 -4.43 -0.53
N ALA A 76 -13.74 -3.69 -0.77
CA ALA A 76 -12.96 -3.83 -2.00
C ALA A 76 -12.12 -5.11 -2.03
N ALA A 77 -11.63 -5.56 -0.88
CA ALA A 77 -10.85 -6.79 -0.78
C ALA A 77 -11.70 -8.07 -0.80
N ALA A 78 -13.00 -7.94 -0.58
CA ALA A 78 -13.90 -9.10 -0.53
C ALA A 78 -13.88 -9.87 -1.85
N GLY A 79 -13.72 -11.20 -1.76
CA GLY A 79 -13.68 -12.08 -2.94
C GLY A 79 -12.32 -12.18 -3.63
N HIS A 80 -11.34 -11.36 -3.26
CA HIS A 80 -9.98 -11.48 -3.76
C HIS A 80 -9.14 -12.43 -2.90
N GLY A 81 -8.16 -13.08 -3.50
CA GLY A 81 -7.27 -13.99 -2.79
C GLY A 81 -6.08 -13.30 -2.13
N ALA A 82 -5.79 -12.06 -2.54
CA ALA A 82 -4.70 -11.27 -2.00
C ALA A 82 -5.05 -9.79 -2.03
N ALA A 83 -4.55 -9.04 -1.05
CA ALA A 83 -4.68 -7.60 -0.97
C ALA A 83 -3.32 -6.98 -0.64
N VAL A 84 -2.80 -6.15 -1.52
CA VAL A 84 -1.51 -5.49 -1.37
C VAL A 84 -1.73 -3.99 -1.24
N CYS A 85 -1.35 -3.43 -0.10
CA CYS A 85 -1.37 -1.98 0.12
C CYS A 85 0.03 -1.43 -0.11
N GLU A 86 0.12 -0.25 -0.72
CA GLU A 86 1.39 0.48 -0.84
C GLU A 86 1.30 1.77 -0.05
N GLY A 87 2.27 1.98 0.85
CA GLY A 87 2.40 3.22 1.59
C GLY A 87 2.92 4.35 0.68
N ALA A 88 2.60 5.58 1.05
CA ALA A 88 3.15 6.77 0.41
C ALA A 88 4.30 7.32 1.26
N MET A 89 5.31 7.90 0.62
CA MET A 89 6.47 8.53 1.27
C MET A 89 7.15 7.59 2.28
N GLY A 90 7.75 8.11 3.33
CA GLY A 90 8.34 7.32 4.41
C GLY A 90 7.27 6.73 5.33
N PHE A 91 7.64 5.68 6.06
CA PHE A 91 6.68 4.89 6.84
C PHE A 91 5.92 5.73 7.89
N TYR A 92 6.60 6.65 8.53
CA TYR A 92 6.02 7.52 9.55
C TYR A 92 5.67 8.92 9.04
N ASP A 93 5.85 9.21 7.76
CA ASP A 93 5.53 10.52 7.20
C ASP A 93 4.01 10.69 7.11
N GLY A 94 3.50 11.67 7.82
CA GLY A 94 2.08 11.96 7.89
C GLY A 94 1.79 13.45 7.77
N LEU A 95 0.76 13.90 8.48
CA LEU A 95 0.26 15.27 8.41
C LEU A 95 1.35 16.30 8.74
N GLY A 96 1.60 17.20 7.80
CA GLY A 96 2.52 18.33 7.99
C GLY A 96 3.97 17.93 8.23
N GLY A 97 4.33 16.68 8.05
CA GLY A 97 5.68 16.17 8.31
C GLY A 97 6.07 16.13 9.78
N VAL A 98 5.13 16.38 10.71
CA VAL A 98 5.37 16.43 12.16
C VAL A 98 4.54 15.43 12.94
N SER A 99 3.63 14.72 12.27
CA SER A 99 2.75 13.71 12.87
C SER A 99 2.76 12.45 12.02
N ASP A 100 2.56 11.30 12.65
CA ASP A 100 2.38 10.02 11.93
C ASP A 100 0.93 9.79 11.49
N THR A 101 0.02 10.70 11.82
CA THR A 101 -1.38 10.65 11.37
C THR A 101 -1.44 10.66 9.83
N ALA A 102 -2.23 9.77 9.26
CA ALA A 102 -2.36 9.53 7.82
C ALA A 102 -1.08 8.99 7.15
N SER A 103 -0.08 8.56 7.92
CA SER A 103 1.10 7.88 7.41
C SER A 103 0.81 6.44 6.97
N ALA A 104 1.76 5.82 6.30
CA ALA A 104 1.70 4.40 5.98
C ALA A 104 1.60 3.54 7.24
N TRP A 105 2.31 3.92 8.32
CA TRP A 105 2.18 3.26 9.61
C TRP A 105 0.74 3.32 10.14
N HIS A 106 0.12 4.50 10.08
CA HIS A 106 -1.25 4.69 10.54
C HIS A 106 -2.22 3.80 9.75
N LEU A 107 -2.02 3.68 8.44
CA LEU A 107 -2.84 2.79 7.62
C LEU A 107 -2.63 1.32 7.98
N ALA A 108 -1.38 0.89 8.15
CA ALA A 108 -1.09 -0.49 8.53
C ALA A 108 -1.70 -0.84 9.90
N ASP A 109 -1.59 0.07 10.86
CA ASP A 109 -2.18 -0.09 12.19
C ASP A 109 -3.71 -0.15 12.13
N THR A 110 -4.31 0.76 11.38
CA THR A 110 -5.77 0.81 11.20
C THR A 110 -6.33 -0.48 10.63
N LEU A 111 -5.65 -1.06 9.64
CA LEU A 111 -6.09 -2.27 8.95
C LEU A 111 -5.55 -3.56 9.58
N GLY A 112 -4.65 -3.46 10.56
CA GLY A 112 -4.03 -4.62 11.19
C GLY A 112 -3.17 -5.43 10.24
N LEU A 113 -2.46 -4.77 9.31
CA LEU A 113 -1.68 -5.43 8.27
C LEU A 113 -0.22 -5.64 8.70
N PRO A 114 0.38 -6.79 8.37
CA PRO A 114 1.83 -6.91 8.42
C PRO A 114 2.48 -6.01 7.38
N VAL A 115 3.69 -5.55 7.67
CA VAL A 115 4.42 -4.60 6.84
C VAL A 115 5.63 -5.28 6.21
N LEU A 116 5.72 -5.18 4.89
CA LEU A 116 6.92 -5.53 4.13
C LEU A 116 7.73 -4.25 3.95
N LEU A 117 8.82 -4.13 4.68
CA LEU A 117 9.65 -2.92 4.67
C LEU A 117 10.74 -3.02 3.61
N VAL A 118 10.73 -2.10 2.66
CA VAL A 118 11.74 -2.02 1.60
C VAL A 118 12.83 -1.06 2.05
N VAL A 119 14.04 -1.58 2.19
CA VAL A 119 15.19 -0.81 2.66
C VAL A 119 16.23 -0.74 1.57
N GLN A 120 16.73 0.47 1.29
CA GLN A 120 17.84 0.69 0.36
C GLN A 120 19.14 0.82 1.15
N PRO A 121 20.07 -0.13 1.04
CA PRO A 121 21.28 -0.12 1.87
C PRO A 121 22.38 0.79 1.34
N ARG A 122 22.11 1.67 0.38
CA ARG A 122 23.11 2.58 -0.19
C ARG A 122 23.70 3.46 0.90
N GLY A 123 25.02 3.45 1.01
CA GLY A 123 25.72 4.22 2.02
C GLY A 123 25.67 3.65 3.42
N ALA A 124 25.04 2.51 3.62
CA ALA A 124 25.05 1.83 4.90
C ALA A 124 26.38 1.13 5.12
N SER A 125 26.90 1.22 6.35
CA SER A 125 28.06 0.42 6.75
C SER A 125 27.56 -0.79 7.57
N LEU A 126 28.22 -1.88 7.35
CA LEU A 126 27.92 -3.11 8.09
C LEU A 126 28.76 -3.18 9.35
#